data_2a8741238b69230f47779befa09382db
#
_entry.id   2a8741238b69230f47779befa09382db
#
_cell.length_a   1.000
_cell.length_b   1.000
_cell.length_c   1.000
_cell.angle_alpha   90.00
_cell.angle_beta   90.00
_cell.angle_gamma   90.00
#
_symmetry.space_group_name_H-M   'P 1'
#
loop_
_entity.id
_entity.type
_entity.pdbx_description
1 polymer ?
#
loop_
_entity_poly.entity_id
_entity_poly.type
_entity_poly.pdbx_seq_one_letter_code
_entity_poly.pdbx_strand_id
1 'polypeptide(L)'
;MYARSVTRLFRPLLGIFVVVFAASCGNKNTSPTPVLSTDTFTGTLAVLGTSNQNFTVNYALGYSDATVKVTSLKTVANPTDVNKTIGIGFGQIAFDGGCTRSSTYTSNTANINQVLTASGVFLQGQFCVQIFDAGTLTEPVSYAFEVQHY
;
A
#
# COMPACT_ATOMS: atom_id res chain seq x y z
N MET A 1 88.31 -31.15 23.82
CA MET A 1 88.00 -31.72 25.14
C MET A 1 86.53 -31.66 25.37
N TYR A 2 85.94 -32.81 25.61
CA TYR A 2 84.66 -33.11 26.28
C TYR A 2 83.40 -32.38 25.77
N ALA A 3 82.46 -33.03 25.31
CA ALA A 3 81.69 -34.26 25.56
C ALA A 3 80.25 -33.90 25.95
N ARG A 4 79.32 -34.55 25.21
CA ARG A 4 78.02 -35.04 25.67
C ARG A 4 76.97 -33.98 26.16
N SER A 5 75.78 -34.01 25.76
CA SER A 5 74.80 -35.07 25.95
C SER A 5 73.54 -34.89 25.08
N VAL A 6 73.11 -36.00 24.61
CA VAL A 6 71.84 -36.26 23.95
C VAL A 6 70.72 -36.19 24.99
N THR A 7 69.68 -35.52 24.72
CA THR A 7 68.42 -35.87 25.33
C THR A 7 67.27 -35.67 24.30
N ARG A 8 66.82 -36.80 23.85
CA ARG A 8 65.56 -36.93 23.15
C ARG A 8 64.41 -36.69 24.11
N LEU A 9 63.46 -35.92 23.76
CA LEU A 9 62.13 -36.05 24.37
C LEU A 9 61.04 -35.64 23.38
N PHE A 10 60.39 -36.65 22.97
CA PHE A 10 58.98 -36.76 22.62
C PHE A 10 58.22 -35.52 22.20
N ARG A 11 57.86 -35.49 20.93
CA ARG A 11 56.77 -34.79 20.40
C ARG A 11 55.48 -35.54 20.76
N PRO A 12 54.48 -34.93 21.32
CA PRO A 12 53.10 -35.29 21.00
C PRO A 12 52.59 -34.38 19.89
N LEU A 13 52.24 -34.99 18.78
CA LEU A 13 51.38 -34.43 17.75
C LEU A 13 50.03 -34.12 18.38
N LEU A 14 49.80 -32.87 18.74
CA LEU A 14 48.46 -32.42 19.02
C LEU A 14 47.86 -31.91 17.72
N GLY A 15 47.17 -32.79 17.03
CA GLY A 15 46.35 -32.45 15.87
C GLY A 15 45.19 -31.55 16.31
N ILE A 16 45.35 -30.26 16.09
CA ILE A 16 44.24 -29.32 16.23
C ILE A 16 43.36 -29.53 15.01
N PHE A 17 42.31 -30.29 15.19
CA PHE A 17 41.18 -30.34 14.26
C PHE A 17 40.43 -29.00 14.37
N VAL A 18 40.80 -28.06 13.52
CA VAL A 18 39.98 -26.85 13.33
C VAL A 18 38.74 -27.27 12.51
N VAL A 19 37.69 -27.62 13.22
CA VAL A 19 36.38 -27.77 12.64
C VAL A 19 35.87 -26.36 12.31
N VAL A 20 36.09 -25.93 11.09
CA VAL A 20 35.46 -24.73 10.55
C VAL A 20 33.96 -25.04 10.39
N PHE A 21 33.17 -24.71 11.40
CA PHE A 21 31.76 -24.58 11.22
C PHE A 21 31.54 -23.39 10.29
N ALA A 22 31.41 -23.66 9.00
CA ALA A 22 30.78 -22.75 8.08
C ALA A 22 29.32 -22.63 8.52
N ALA A 23 29.05 -21.71 9.45
CA ALA A 23 27.72 -21.22 9.68
C ALA A 23 27.29 -20.54 8.38
N SER A 24 26.70 -21.33 7.51
CA SER A 24 25.91 -20.83 6.40
C SER A 24 24.74 -20.05 7.01
N CYS A 25 24.99 -18.79 7.37
CA CYS A 25 23.93 -17.80 7.50
C CYS A 25 23.33 -17.65 6.12
N GLY A 26 22.45 -18.56 5.77
CA GLY A 26 21.51 -18.36 4.69
C GLY A 26 20.61 -17.19 5.11
N ASN A 27 21.04 -15.97 4.79
CA ASN A 27 20.13 -14.84 4.71
C ASN A 27 19.10 -15.20 3.64
N LYS A 28 18.06 -15.90 4.06
CA LYS A 28 16.82 -15.87 3.34
C LYS A 28 16.29 -14.45 3.52
N ASN A 29 16.73 -13.56 2.63
CA ASN A 29 15.98 -12.33 2.38
C ASN A 29 14.62 -12.77 1.81
N THR A 30 13.75 -13.21 2.69
CA THR A 30 12.34 -13.34 2.36
C THR A 30 11.85 -11.90 2.26
N SER A 31 11.85 -11.36 1.03
CA SER A 31 11.09 -10.14 0.77
C SER A 31 9.71 -10.32 1.37
N PRO A 32 9.24 -9.39 2.20
CA PRO A 32 7.91 -9.50 2.76
C PRO A 32 6.91 -9.66 1.61
N THR A 33 6.08 -10.68 1.70
CA THR A 33 5.00 -10.87 0.72
C THR A 33 4.08 -9.66 0.85
N PRO A 34 3.75 -8.98 -0.26
CA PRO A 34 2.81 -7.86 -0.22
C PRO A 34 1.48 -8.34 0.34
N VAL A 35 0.98 -7.63 1.34
CA VAL A 35 -0.34 -7.90 1.94
C VAL A 35 -1.32 -6.90 1.38
N LEU A 36 -2.37 -7.39 0.75
CA LEU A 36 -3.47 -6.57 0.27
C LEU A 36 -4.24 -6.02 1.48
N SER A 37 -4.33 -4.70 1.56
CA SER A 37 -5.09 -3.96 2.58
C SER A 37 -6.37 -3.40 1.96
N THR A 38 -7.40 -3.22 2.78
CA THR A 38 -8.65 -2.59 2.38
C THR A 38 -9.02 -1.52 3.40
N ASP A 39 -9.07 -0.28 2.95
CA ASP A 39 -9.56 0.85 3.73
C ASP A 39 -10.99 1.17 3.33
N THR A 40 -11.87 1.38 4.32
CA THR A 40 -13.28 1.75 4.10
C THR A 40 -13.50 3.19 4.53
N PHE A 41 -14.08 3.98 3.65
CA PHE A 41 -14.36 5.39 3.87
C PHE A 41 -15.85 5.68 3.71
N THR A 42 -16.34 6.58 4.54
CA THR A 42 -17.73 7.07 4.48
C THR A 42 -17.75 8.59 4.61
N GLY A 43 -18.77 9.21 4.06
CA GLY A 43 -18.92 10.65 4.17
C GLY A 43 -20.17 11.16 3.49
N THR A 44 -20.26 12.49 3.39
CA THR A 44 -21.32 13.18 2.67
C THR A 44 -20.70 14.07 1.59
N LEU A 45 -21.25 14.00 0.39
CA LEU A 45 -20.89 14.84 -0.73
C LEU A 45 -22.01 15.86 -0.98
N ALA A 46 -21.67 17.12 -0.88
CA ALA A 46 -22.58 18.21 -1.23
C ALA A 46 -22.73 18.34 -2.76
N VAL A 47 -23.80 18.97 -3.20
CA VAL A 47 -23.97 19.39 -4.61
C VAL A 47 -22.80 20.30 -5.00
N LEU A 48 -22.16 20.04 -6.13
CA LEU A 48 -20.95 20.69 -6.63
C LEU A 48 -19.77 20.63 -5.66
N GLY A 49 -19.83 19.73 -4.66
CA GLY A 49 -18.82 19.57 -3.64
C GLY A 49 -17.71 18.58 -4.00
N THR A 50 -16.70 18.56 -3.16
CA THR A 50 -15.62 17.57 -3.17
C THR A 50 -15.36 17.05 -1.76
N SER A 51 -14.87 15.82 -1.66
CA SER A 51 -14.41 15.21 -0.41
C SER A 51 -13.15 14.38 -0.68
N ASN A 52 -12.16 14.49 0.18
CA ASN A 52 -10.89 13.80 0.06
C ASN A 52 -10.73 12.77 1.19
N GLN A 53 -10.21 11.61 0.87
CA GLN A 53 -9.86 10.57 1.82
C GLN A 53 -8.44 10.09 1.54
N ASN A 54 -7.63 9.97 2.58
CA ASN A 54 -6.22 9.59 2.45
C ASN A 54 -6.05 8.12 2.81
N PHE A 55 -5.17 7.44 2.08
CA PHE A 55 -4.75 6.07 2.37
C PHE A 55 -3.22 5.94 2.26
N THR A 56 -2.66 4.87 2.82
CA THR A 56 -1.21 4.68 2.87
C THR A 56 -0.84 3.35 2.23
N VAL A 57 -0.03 3.41 1.18
CA VAL A 57 0.59 2.24 0.56
C VAL A 57 1.85 1.90 1.35
N ASN A 58 1.91 0.70 1.91
CA ASN A 58 3.00 0.26 2.78
C ASN A 58 4.04 -0.61 2.07
N TYR A 59 3.78 -1.02 0.84
CA TYR A 59 4.65 -1.91 0.09
C TYR A 59 5.78 -1.15 -0.62
N ALA A 60 7.03 -1.52 -0.30
CA ALA A 60 8.23 -0.79 -0.68
C ALA A 60 8.96 -1.32 -1.94
N LEU A 61 8.52 -2.44 -2.54
CA LEU A 61 9.27 -3.10 -3.61
C LEU A 61 8.68 -2.83 -5.01
N GLY A 62 8.61 -1.55 -5.37
CA GLY A 62 8.19 -1.13 -6.70
C GLY A 62 6.80 -0.50 -6.73
N TYR A 63 6.27 -0.35 -7.94
CA TYR A 63 4.93 0.20 -8.14
C TYR A 63 3.87 -0.85 -7.87
N SER A 64 2.83 -0.47 -7.17
CA SER A 64 1.68 -1.30 -6.87
C SER A 64 0.41 -0.77 -7.52
N ASP A 65 -0.60 -1.62 -7.54
CA ASP A 65 -1.95 -1.28 -7.98
C ASP A 65 -2.79 -0.82 -6.79
N ALA A 66 -3.76 0.02 -7.05
CA ALA A 66 -4.84 0.27 -6.13
C ALA A 66 -6.18 0.27 -6.88
N THR A 67 -7.22 -0.15 -6.18
CA THR A 67 -8.58 -0.09 -6.70
C THR A 67 -9.48 0.67 -5.73
N VAL A 68 -10.45 1.39 -6.25
CA VAL A 68 -11.50 2.00 -5.46
C VAL A 68 -12.85 1.52 -5.96
N LYS A 69 -13.72 1.10 -5.04
CA LYS A 69 -15.06 0.61 -5.32
C LYS A 69 -16.07 1.40 -4.50
N VAL A 70 -17.04 2.00 -5.18
CA VAL A 70 -18.20 2.62 -4.51
C VAL A 70 -19.13 1.52 -4.01
N THR A 71 -19.35 1.48 -2.70
CA THR A 71 -20.16 0.44 -2.04
C THR A 71 -21.55 0.92 -1.65
N SER A 72 -21.75 2.23 -1.48
CA SER A 72 -23.06 2.81 -1.16
C SER A 72 -23.17 4.26 -1.64
N LEU A 73 -24.33 4.63 -2.14
CA LEU A 73 -24.74 6.00 -2.41
C LEU A 73 -26.20 6.17 -1.95
N LYS A 74 -26.45 7.13 -1.03
CA LYS A 74 -27.77 7.36 -0.43
C LYS A 74 -28.05 8.84 -0.41
N THR A 75 -29.29 9.24 -0.70
CA THR A 75 -29.70 10.62 -0.47
C THR A 75 -30.22 10.81 0.95
N VAL A 76 -30.28 12.05 1.42
CA VAL A 76 -30.84 12.37 2.74
C VAL A 76 -32.32 11.97 2.82
N ALA A 77 -33.05 12.15 1.72
CA ALA A 77 -34.48 11.82 1.64
C ALA A 77 -34.75 10.31 1.47
N ASN A 78 -33.76 9.56 0.94
CA ASN A 78 -33.88 8.12 0.72
C ASN A 78 -32.66 7.38 1.28
N PRO A 79 -32.81 6.69 2.44
CA PRO A 79 -31.72 5.95 3.08
C PRO A 79 -31.34 4.65 2.36
N THR A 80 -32.06 4.28 1.31
CA THR A 80 -31.67 3.15 0.44
C THR A 80 -30.70 3.63 -0.62
N ASP A 81 -29.90 2.72 -1.16
CA ASP A 81 -28.97 3.05 -2.25
C ASP A 81 -29.73 3.58 -3.47
N VAL A 82 -29.20 4.62 -4.07
CA VAL A 82 -29.80 5.32 -5.20
C VAL A 82 -28.94 5.14 -6.46
N ASN A 83 -29.62 5.09 -7.60
CA ASN A 83 -28.94 5.05 -8.89
C ASN A 83 -28.48 6.47 -9.28
N LYS A 84 -27.48 6.96 -8.58
CA LYS A 84 -26.80 8.24 -8.84
C LYS A 84 -25.37 7.98 -9.28
N THR A 85 -24.79 8.95 -9.94
CA THR A 85 -23.37 8.93 -10.32
C THR A 85 -22.62 10.04 -9.60
N ILE A 86 -21.39 9.76 -9.24
CA ILE A 86 -20.44 10.71 -8.65
C ILE A 86 -19.12 10.64 -9.41
N GLY A 87 -18.31 11.67 -9.30
CA GLY A 87 -16.93 11.62 -9.72
C GLY A 87 -16.07 10.97 -8.63
N ILE A 88 -15.13 10.13 -9.04
CA ILE A 88 -14.14 9.53 -8.15
C ILE A 88 -12.78 9.44 -8.86
N GLY A 89 -11.70 9.70 -8.16
CA GLY A 89 -10.37 9.59 -8.76
C GLY A 89 -9.27 9.49 -7.74
N PHE A 90 -8.20 8.80 -8.12
CA PHE A 90 -6.95 8.74 -7.35
C PHE A 90 -6.14 10.02 -7.54
N GLY A 91 -5.41 10.40 -6.51
CA GLY A 91 -4.53 11.56 -6.51
C GLY A 91 -3.38 11.45 -5.54
N GLN A 92 -2.57 12.49 -5.55
CA GLN A 92 -1.47 12.68 -4.61
C GLN A 92 -1.86 13.76 -3.59
N ILE A 93 -1.38 13.60 -2.37
CA ILE A 93 -1.55 14.61 -1.35
C ILE A 93 -0.72 15.82 -1.73
N ALA A 94 -1.37 16.95 -1.92
CA ALA A 94 -0.71 18.23 -2.21
C ALA A 94 -0.01 18.77 -0.95
N PHE A 95 0.89 19.72 -1.15
CA PHE A 95 1.66 20.31 -0.06
C PHE A 95 0.79 21.02 1.00
N ASP A 96 -0.38 21.49 0.61
CA ASP A 96 -1.39 22.10 1.49
C ASP A 96 -2.29 21.07 2.19
N GLY A 97 -2.03 19.78 2.00
CA GLY A 97 -2.85 18.69 2.54
C GLY A 97 -4.07 18.34 1.68
N GLY A 98 -4.31 19.04 0.59
CA GLY A 98 -5.37 18.73 -0.37
C GLY A 98 -5.06 17.49 -1.20
N CYS A 99 -6.00 17.10 -2.05
CA CYS A 99 -5.85 15.99 -2.99
C CYS A 99 -5.74 16.52 -4.42
N THR A 100 -4.59 16.34 -5.05
CA THR A 100 -4.40 16.64 -6.48
C THR A 100 -4.72 15.39 -7.28
N ARG A 101 -5.91 15.38 -7.87
CA ARG A 101 -6.44 14.25 -8.61
C ARG A 101 -5.73 14.06 -9.96
N SER A 102 -5.44 12.81 -10.30
CA SER A 102 -4.95 12.42 -11.63
C SER A 102 -6.10 12.36 -12.63
N SER A 103 -5.96 13.00 -13.79
CA SER A 103 -6.93 12.90 -14.88
C SER A 103 -7.01 11.49 -15.48
N THR A 104 -5.91 10.74 -15.44
CA THR A 104 -5.83 9.39 -15.99
C THR A 104 -6.61 8.36 -15.14
N TYR A 105 -6.61 8.54 -13.81
CA TYR A 105 -7.24 7.63 -12.86
C TYR A 105 -8.47 8.29 -12.24
N THR A 106 -9.37 8.76 -13.09
CA THR A 106 -10.60 9.45 -12.69
C THR A 106 -11.78 8.94 -13.51
N SER A 107 -12.91 8.71 -12.85
CA SER A 107 -14.22 8.50 -13.45
C SER A 107 -15.14 9.63 -13.02
N ASN A 108 -15.85 10.23 -13.97
CA ASN A 108 -16.88 11.26 -13.69
C ASN A 108 -18.28 10.68 -13.47
N THR A 109 -18.43 9.38 -13.67
CA THR A 109 -19.74 8.69 -13.69
C THR A 109 -19.72 7.41 -12.87
N ALA A 110 -18.97 7.40 -11.77
CA ALA A 110 -18.93 6.25 -10.88
C ALA A 110 -20.28 6.04 -10.19
N ASN A 111 -20.75 4.81 -10.19
CA ASN A 111 -21.96 4.38 -9.49
C ASN A 111 -21.64 3.22 -8.53
N ILE A 112 -22.65 2.73 -7.81
CA ILE A 112 -22.49 1.61 -6.87
C ILE A 112 -21.96 0.37 -7.60
N ASN A 113 -20.99 -0.31 -6.96
CA ASN A 113 -20.25 -1.46 -7.45
C ASN A 113 -19.28 -1.19 -8.61
N GLN A 114 -19.19 0.02 -9.11
CA GLN A 114 -18.13 0.36 -10.07
C GLN A 114 -16.78 0.36 -9.39
N VAL A 115 -15.79 -0.24 -10.07
CA VAL A 115 -14.40 -0.29 -9.65
C VAL A 115 -13.57 0.57 -10.60
N LEU A 116 -12.80 1.49 -10.03
CA LEU A 116 -11.76 2.22 -10.73
C LEU A 116 -10.40 1.63 -10.31
N THR A 117 -9.59 1.25 -11.27
CA THR A 117 -8.25 0.68 -11.04
C THR A 117 -7.18 1.66 -11.51
N ALA A 118 -6.16 1.84 -10.69
CA ALA A 118 -4.93 2.52 -11.04
C ALA A 118 -3.78 1.53 -10.91
N SER A 119 -3.25 1.07 -12.05
CA SER A 119 -2.25 0.02 -12.10
C SER A 119 -0.85 0.55 -12.25
N GLY A 120 0.09 0.01 -11.45
CA GLY A 120 1.52 0.28 -11.56
C GLY A 120 1.92 1.72 -11.24
N VAL A 121 1.17 2.43 -10.39
CA VAL A 121 1.40 3.87 -10.14
C VAL A 121 1.77 4.21 -8.71
N PHE A 122 1.46 3.33 -7.75
CA PHE A 122 1.67 3.63 -6.35
C PHE A 122 3.01 3.08 -5.87
N LEU A 123 3.84 3.98 -5.37
CA LEU A 123 5.00 3.65 -4.54
C LEU A 123 4.57 3.62 -3.07
N GLN A 124 5.46 3.17 -2.19
CA GLN A 124 5.26 3.38 -0.76
C GLN A 124 5.05 4.87 -0.45
N GLY A 125 3.99 5.21 0.26
CA GLY A 125 3.68 6.58 0.62
C GLY A 125 2.20 6.83 0.85
N GLN A 126 1.86 8.10 1.00
CA GLN A 126 0.50 8.56 1.20
C GLN A 126 -0.12 9.06 -0.09
N PHE A 127 -1.33 8.64 -0.33
CA PHE A 127 -2.14 8.99 -1.49
C PHE A 127 -3.54 9.39 -1.06
N CYS A 128 -4.33 9.88 -2.00
CA CYS A 128 -5.71 10.26 -1.74
C CYS A 128 -6.65 9.72 -2.80
N VAL A 129 -7.90 9.55 -2.38
CA VAL A 129 -9.05 9.41 -3.26
C VAL A 129 -9.89 10.67 -3.12
N GLN A 130 -10.16 11.33 -4.21
CA GLN A 130 -11.09 12.45 -4.25
C GLN A 130 -12.43 11.99 -4.80
N ILE A 131 -13.50 12.28 -4.06
CA ILE A 131 -14.89 12.12 -4.50
C ILE A 131 -15.43 13.50 -4.78
N PHE A 132 -16.17 13.66 -5.87
CA PHE A 132 -16.70 14.96 -6.28
C PHE A 132 -18.02 14.81 -7.03
N ASP A 133 -18.82 15.85 -6.99
CA ASP A 133 -19.97 15.95 -7.87
C ASP A 133 -19.54 16.48 -9.25
N ALA A 134 -19.77 15.67 -10.27
CA ALA A 134 -19.52 16.04 -11.66
C ALA A 134 -20.66 16.88 -12.28
N GLY A 135 -21.53 17.47 -11.45
CA GLY A 135 -22.68 18.25 -11.87
C GLY A 135 -23.95 17.41 -12.06
N THR A 136 -23.99 16.22 -11.47
CA THR A 136 -25.15 15.29 -11.61
C THR A 136 -26.02 15.23 -10.36
N LEU A 137 -25.54 15.74 -9.23
CA LEU A 137 -26.31 15.73 -7.99
C LEU A 137 -27.26 16.91 -7.91
N THR A 138 -28.47 16.63 -7.48
CA THR A 138 -29.49 17.64 -7.17
C THR A 138 -29.72 17.86 -5.69
N GLU A 139 -29.14 16.95 -4.87
CA GLU A 139 -29.16 16.97 -3.41
C GLU A 139 -27.90 16.30 -2.87
N PRO A 140 -27.49 16.55 -1.63
CA PRO A 140 -26.36 15.88 -1.02
C PRO A 140 -26.57 14.37 -0.94
N VAL A 141 -25.50 13.61 -1.10
CA VAL A 141 -25.48 12.16 -0.97
C VAL A 141 -24.51 11.72 0.11
N SER A 142 -24.92 10.76 0.92
CA SER A 142 -24.00 9.98 1.74
C SER A 142 -23.38 8.89 0.88
N TYR A 143 -22.09 8.68 1.02
CA TYR A 143 -21.36 7.68 0.25
C TYR A 143 -20.59 6.73 1.18
N ALA A 144 -20.33 5.53 0.68
CA ALA A 144 -19.30 4.65 1.17
C ALA A 144 -18.48 4.10 0.00
N PHE A 145 -17.19 3.92 0.20
CA PHE A 145 -16.31 3.26 -0.76
C PHE A 145 -15.18 2.54 -0.06
N GLU A 146 -14.60 1.57 -0.76
CA GLU A 146 -13.45 0.79 -0.32
C GLU A 146 -12.26 1.08 -1.25
N VAL A 147 -11.08 1.22 -0.65
CA VAL A 147 -9.80 1.29 -1.36
C VAL A 147 -9.01 0.04 -1.03
N GLN A 148 -8.66 -0.75 -2.06
CA GLN A 148 -7.75 -1.87 -1.91
C GLN A 148 -6.38 -1.48 -2.45
N HIS A 149 -5.33 -1.75 -1.68
CA HIS A 149 -3.94 -1.41 -1.99
C HIS A 149 -2.97 -2.33 -1.24
N TYR A 150 -1.69 -2.28 -1.59
CA TYR A 150 -0.62 -3.02 -0.93
C TYR A 150 0.18 -2.18 0.06
#